data_bb7053923feca957247a5c61032bb1ee
#
_entry.id   bb7053923feca957247a5c61032bb1ee
#
_cell.length_a   1.000
_cell.length_b   1.000
_cell.length_c   1.000
_cell.angle_alpha   90.00
_cell.angle_beta   90.00
_cell.angle_gamma   90.00
#
_symmetry.space_group_name_H-M   'P 1'
#
loop_
_entity.id
_entity.type
_entity.pdbx_description
1 polymer ?
#
loop_
_entity_poly.entity_id
_entity_poly.type
_entity_poly.pdbx_seq_one_letter_code
_entity_poly.pdbx_strand_id
1 'polypeptide(L)' 'MKISEFTRHELDIFREECNFTTIERACFDLKAKDFSNIQLAMKLNISESTVSVTMRKVRSKITRVMKWRDN' A
#
# COMPACT_ATOMS: atom_id res chain seq x y z
N MET A 1 -3.64 9.73 4.74
CA MET A 1 -2.45 9.22 4.04
C MET A 1 -2.82 8.88 2.59
N LYS A 2 -2.12 9.45 1.65
CA LYS A 2 -2.32 9.17 0.23
C LYS A 2 -1.02 8.62 -0.35
N ILE A 3 -1.03 7.35 -0.70
CA ILE A 3 0.18 6.63 -1.10
C ILE A 3 0.82 7.22 -2.37
N SER A 4 -0.01 7.72 -3.30
CA SER A 4 0.49 8.34 -4.53
C SER A 4 1.27 9.63 -4.31
N GLU A 5 1.21 10.21 -3.11
CA GLU A 5 1.93 11.43 -2.77
C GLU A 5 3.33 11.17 -2.19
N PHE A 6 3.65 9.93 -1.88
CA PHE A 6 5.00 9.59 -1.41
C PHE A 6 6.00 9.73 -2.55
N THR A 7 7.22 10.14 -2.20
CA THR A 7 8.32 10.18 -3.18
C THR A 7 8.72 8.74 -3.57
N ARG A 8 9.43 8.63 -4.69
CA ARG A 8 9.94 7.33 -5.13
C ARG A 8 10.84 6.69 -4.07
N HIS A 9 11.67 7.49 -3.42
CA HIS A 9 12.55 7.02 -2.35
C HIS A 9 11.75 6.47 -1.18
N GLU A 10 10.69 7.17 -0.78
CA GLU A 10 9.82 6.72 0.30
C GLU A 10 9.11 5.41 -0.06
N LEU A 11 8.63 5.30 -1.30
CA LEU A 11 7.98 4.08 -1.76
C LEU A 11 8.93 2.88 -1.70
N ASP A 12 10.18 3.08 -2.11
CA ASP A 12 11.19 2.01 -2.06
C ASP A 12 11.47 1.57 -0.63
N ILE A 13 11.55 2.53 0.32
CA ILE A 13 11.72 2.22 1.73
C ILE A 13 10.58 1.35 2.25
N PHE A 14 9.34 1.71 1.92
CA PHE A 14 8.17 0.94 2.37
C PHE A 14 8.16 -0.46 1.77
N ARG A 15 8.54 -0.61 0.51
CA ARG A 15 8.62 -1.93 -0.11
C ARG A 15 9.60 -2.84 0.62
N GLU A 16 10.71 -2.30 1.08
CA GLU A 16 11.73 -3.08 1.79
C GLU A 16 11.36 -3.35 3.24
N GLU A 17 10.81 -2.37 3.95
CA GLU A 17 10.68 -2.43 5.40
C GLU A 17 9.31 -2.84 5.91
N CYS A 18 8.25 -2.65 5.13
CA CYS A 18 6.90 -3.01 5.57
C CYS A 18 6.62 -4.51 5.56
N ASN A 19 7.45 -5.29 4.88
CA ASN A 19 7.27 -6.74 4.78
C ASN A 19 5.86 -7.09 4.26
N PHE A 20 5.47 -6.47 3.15
CA PHE A 20 4.16 -6.71 2.55
C PHE A 20 4.03 -8.15 2.05
N THR A 21 2.82 -8.71 2.22
CA THR A 21 2.46 -9.94 1.52
C THR A 21 2.33 -9.64 0.03
N THR A 22 2.24 -10.68 -0.80
CA THR A 22 2.12 -10.51 -2.25
C THR A 22 0.95 -9.62 -2.63
N ILE A 23 -0.23 -9.84 -2.03
CA ILE A 23 -1.42 -9.04 -2.34
C ILE A 23 -1.30 -7.62 -1.80
N GLU A 24 -0.70 -7.45 -0.62
CA GLU A 24 -0.47 -6.13 -0.05
C GLU A 24 0.46 -5.31 -0.93
N ARG A 25 1.54 -5.93 -1.42
CA ARG A 25 2.49 -5.25 -2.29
C ARG A 25 1.85 -4.85 -3.62
N ALA A 26 1.04 -5.74 -4.19
CA ALA A 26 0.32 -5.43 -5.44
C ALA A 26 -0.60 -4.23 -5.24
N CYS A 27 -1.36 -4.19 -4.14
CA CYS A 27 -2.23 -3.06 -3.83
C CYS A 27 -1.42 -1.79 -3.59
N PHE A 28 -0.31 -1.89 -2.86
CA PHE A 28 0.56 -0.75 -2.60
C PHE A 28 1.10 -0.15 -3.90
N ASP A 29 1.61 -0.99 -4.80
CA ASP A 29 2.19 -0.53 -6.06
C ASP A 29 1.14 0.15 -6.95
N LEU A 30 -0.07 -0.39 -7.02
CA LEU A 30 -1.15 0.21 -7.81
C LEU A 30 -1.63 1.52 -7.19
N LYS A 31 -1.73 1.58 -5.86
CA LYS A 31 -2.09 2.82 -5.17
C LYS A 31 -1.03 3.90 -5.37
N ALA A 32 0.24 3.53 -5.44
CA ALA A 32 1.31 4.48 -5.72
C ALA A 32 1.13 5.14 -7.10
N LYS A 33 0.46 4.46 -8.02
CA LYS A 33 0.10 4.99 -9.33
C LYS A 33 -1.25 5.69 -9.36
N ASP A 34 -1.85 5.89 -8.19
CA ASP A 34 -3.13 6.61 -7.99
C ASP A 34 -4.35 5.87 -8.54
N PHE A 35 -4.31 4.55 -8.63
CA PHE A 35 -5.49 3.76 -8.97
C PHE A 35 -6.49 3.74 -7.81
N SER A 36 -7.77 3.75 -8.12
CA SER A 36 -8.84 3.66 -7.13
C SER A 36 -9.00 2.23 -6.62
N ASN A 37 -9.74 2.08 -5.49
CA ASN A 37 -10.03 0.74 -4.96
C ASN A 37 -10.81 -0.11 -5.95
N ILE A 38 -11.73 0.50 -6.70
CA ILE A 38 -12.49 -0.20 -7.74
C ILE A 38 -11.53 -0.74 -8.81
N GLN A 39 -10.58 0.08 -9.24
CA GLN A 39 -9.58 -0.32 -10.21
C GLN A 39 -8.68 -1.43 -9.70
N LEU A 40 -8.29 -1.37 -8.41
CA LEU A 40 -7.51 -2.44 -7.79
C LEU A 40 -8.29 -3.76 -7.81
N ALA A 41 -9.56 -3.71 -7.44
CA ALA A 41 -10.41 -4.91 -7.45
C ALA A 41 -10.46 -5.54 -8.84
N MET A 42 -10.62 -4.71 -9.86
CA MET A 42 -10.67 -5.18 -11.25
C MET A 42 -9.34 -5.75 -11.71
N LYS A 43 -8.25 -5.04 -11.45
CA LYS A 43 -6.91 -5.45 -11.91
C LYS A 43 -6.42 -6.70 -11.21
N LEU A 44 -6.74 -6.86 -9.94
CA LEU A 44 -6.28 -8.00 -9.13
C LEU A 44 -7.30 -9.13 -9.07
N ASN A 45 -8.46 -8.93 -9.66
CA ASN A 45 -9.55 -9.91 -9.69
C ASN A 45 -9.97 -10.34 -8.26
N ILE A 46 -10.17 -9.36 -7.39
CA ILE A 46 -10.62 -9.56 -6.01
C ILE A 46 -11.79 -8.61 -5.73
N SER A 47 -12.51 -8.85 -4.64
CA SER A 47 -13.62 -7.99 -4.26
C SER A 47 -13.13 -6.65 -3.71
N GLU A 48 -13.99 -5.62 -3.78
CA GLU A 48 -13.67 -4.33 -3.17
C GLU A 48 -13.51 -4.44 -1.66
N SER A 49 -14.28 -5.34 -1.02
CA SER A 49 -14.12 -5.61 0.41
C SER A 49 -12.72 -6.10 0.73
N THR A 50 -12.19 -7.01 -0.11
CA THR A 50 -10.83 -7.52 0.06
C THR A 50 -9.80 -6.40 -0.14
N VAL A 51 -10.02 -5.52 -1.12
CA VAL A 51 -9.15 -4.35 -1.33
C VAL A 51 -9.15 -3.48 -0.08
N SER A 52 -10.32 -3.17 0.48
CA SER A 52 -10.42 -2.32 1.67
C SER A 52 -9.68 -2.89 2.86
N VAL A 53 -9.85 -4.20 3.12
CA VAL A 53 -9.15 -4.88 4.21
C VAL A 53 -7.65 -4.88 3.97
N THR A 54 -7.23 -5.17 2.74
CA THR A 54 -5.81 -5.20 2.38
C THR A 54 -5.18 -3.82 2.53
N MET A 55 -5.85 -2.77 2.06
CA MET A 55 -5.35 -1.41 2.19
C MET A 55 -5.24 -0.94 3.64
N ARG A 56 -6.15 -1.39 4.50
CA ARG A 56 -6.04 -1.10 5.94
C ARG A 56 -4.75 -1.70 6.51
N LYS A 57 -4.42 -2.92 6.13
CA LYS A 57 -3.19 -3.58 6.55
C LYS A 57 -1.95 -2.89 5.99
N VAL A 58 -2.00 -2.48 4.72
CA VAL A 58 -0.92 -1.74 4.07
C VAL A 58 -0.66 -0.44 4.82
N ARG A 59 -1.69 0.35 5.09
CA ARG A 59 -1.55 1.63 5.80
C ARG A 59 -1.02 1.44 7.21
N SER A 60 -1.48 0.39 7.89
CA SER A 60 -0.99 0.07 9.24
C SER A 60 0.51 -0.22 9.24
N LYS A 61 0.97 -0.99 8.26
CA LYS A 61 2.40 -1.31 8.13
C LYS A 61 3.22 -0.07 7.80
N ILE A 62 2.73 0.79 6.91
CA ILE A 62 3.39 2.05 6.57
C ILE A 62 3.52 2.94 7.81
N THR A 63 2.44 3.10 8.56
CA THR A 63 2.44 3.91 9.78
C THR A 63 3.47 3.40 10.79
N ARG A 64 3.58 2.09 10.94
CA ARG A 64 4.57 1.48 11.83
C ARG A 64 5.99 1.84 11.41
N VAL A 65 6.30 1.73 10.12
CA VAL A 65 7.63 2.05 9.59
C VAL A 65 7.91 3.54 9.77
N MET A 66 6.95 4.42 9.50
CA MET A 66 7.11 5.85 9.67
C MET A 66 7.44 6.22 11.12
N LYS A 67 6.72 5.64 12.08
CA LYS A 67 7.00 5.85 13.51
C LYS A 67 8.39 5.36 13.89
N TRP A 68 8.80 4.25 13.33
CA TRP A 68 10.10 3.65 13.62
C TRP A 68 11.23 4.54 13.12
N ARG A 69 11.06 5.15 11.95
CA ARG A 69 12.09 5.98 11.34
C ARG A 69 12.14 7.38 11.94
N ASP A 70 11.04 7.88 12.49
CA ASP A 70 10.97 9.20 13.11
C ASP A 70 11.56 9.23 14.52
N ASN A 71 11.88 8.09 15.06
CA ASN A 71 12.56 7.98 16.34
C ASN A 71 14.07 7.82 16.11
#